data_dcd7bc29cdbe78f37eabe1c5aaaed9bc
#
_entry.id   dcd7bc29cdbe78f37eabe1c5aaaed9bc
#
_cell.length_a   1.000
_cell.length_b   1.000
_cell.length_c   1.000
_cell.angle_alpha   90.00
_cell.angle_beta   90.00
_cell.angle_gamma   90.00
#
_symmetry.space_group_name_H-M   'P 1'
#
loop_
_entity.id
_entity.type
_entity.pdbx_description
1 polymer ?
#
loop_
_entity_poly.entity_id
_entity_poly.type
_entity_poly.pdbx_seq_one_letter_code
_entity_poly.pdbx_strand_id
1 'polypeptide(L)'
;TKQQVIAQAELERVIYSRLQEDLPSNIKKTLFSLFESIAYSESGKEKLYQIWNKEIKIPNLKLNEDDFANMAMELAIYKHEKSGEILSKTRESISNSDKRKRFDFLLPSLSNDLTVRDAFMESLKLQKNREKEAWVQIALANIHHPLRQQSSKKYLKACLDLIEEIQLTGDIFFPKGWLVNSVGKYSSADAYVIVADFLKENPKFSPILKRKLLQATDNLSRAQEIKKETE
;
A
#
# COMPACT_ATOMS: atom_id res chain seq x y z
N THR A 1 -8.31 -18.18 2.26
CA THR A 1 -8.90 -19.43 2.85
C THR A 1 -9.31 -19.18 4.30
N LYS A 2 -10.16 -20.05 4.87
CA LYS A 2 -10.56 -19.99 6.29
C LYS A 2 -9.34 -20.04 7.24
N GLN A 3 -8.34 -20.86 6.89
CA GLN A 3 -7.08 -20.95 7.65
C GLN A 3 -6.28 -19.64 7.64
N GLN A 4 -6.24 -18.92 6.51
CA GLN A 4 -5.57 -17.60 6.44
C GLN A 4 -6.23 -16.57 7.35
N VAL A 5 -7.56 -16.55 7.41
CA VAL A 5 -8.29 -15.64 8.30
C VAL A 5 -7.98 -15.92 9.79
N ILE A 6 -7.94 -17.22 10.16
CA ILE A 6 -7.61 -17.64 11.53
C ILE A 6 -6.15 -17.27 11.87
N ALA A 7 -5.20 -17.58 10.99
CA ALA A 7 -3.79 -17.27 11.19
C ALA A 7 -3.55 -15.75 11.28
N GLN A 8 -4.26 -14.96 10.48
CA GLN A 8 -4.20 -13.51 10.52
C GLN A 8 -4.67 -12.96 11.87
N ALA A 9 -5.85 -13.36 12.33
CA ALA A 9 -6.39 -12.90 13.60
C ALA A 9 -5.49 -13.31 14.79
N GLU A 10 -4.88 -14.50 14.73
CA GLU A 10 -3.93 -14.96 15.75
C GLU A 10 -2.64 -14.13 15.72
N LEU A 11 -2.09 -13.82 14.56
CA LEU A 11 -0.91 -12.97 14.43
C LEU A 11 -1.18 -11.57 15.00
N GLU A 12 -2.31 -10.96 14.66
CA GLU A 12 -2.73 -9.67 15.22
C GLU A 12 -2.80 -9.73 16.74
N ARG A 13 -3.41 -10.80 17.29
CA ARG A 13 -3.53 -11.00 18.73
C ARG A 13 -2.18 -11.10 19.42
N VAL A 14 -1.26 -11.88 18.85
CA VAL A 14 0.09 -12.07 19.40
C VAL A 14 0.87 -10.74 19.40
N ILE A 15 0.88 -10.03 18.26
CA ILE A 15 1.59 -8.73 18.16
C ILE A 15 0.98 -7.70 19.11
N TYR A 16 -0.36 -7.63 19.19
CA TYR A 16 -1.03 -6.71 20.10
C TYR A 16 -0.73 -7.03 21.58
N SER A 17 -0.69 -8.31 21.95
CA SER A 17 -0.30 -8.74 23.30
C SER A 17 1.12 -8.30 23.65
N ARG A 18 2.06 -8.48 22.73
CA ARG A 18 3.46 -8.03 22.90
C ARG A 18 3.56 -6.50 23.06
N LEU A 19 2.67 -5.74 22.42
CA LEU A 19 2.61 -4.28 22.59
C LEU A 19 2.20 -3.85 24.01
N GLN A 20 1.54 -4.71 24.78
CA GLN A 20 1.15 -4.41 26.16
C GLN A 20 2.26 -4.70 27.19
N GLU A 21 3.28 -5.49 26.81
CA GLU A 21 4.39 -5.83 27.70
C GLU A 21 5.30 -4.61 27.97
N ASP A 22 6.11 -4.68 29.03
CA ASP A 22 7.13 -3.65 29.32
C ASP A 22 8.35 -3.84 28.44
N LEU A 23 8.33 -3.22 27.26
CA LEU A 23 9.38 -3.30 26.25
C LEU A 23 9.98 -1.91 25.97
N PRO A 24 11.24 -1.85 25.52
CA PRO A 24 11.86 -0.60 25.07
C PRO A 24 11.08 0.09 23.95
N SER A 25 11.08 1.43 23.94
CA SER A 25 10.28 2.25 23.02
C SER A 25 10.55 1.96 21.54
N ASN A 26 11.80 1.66 21.15
CA ASN A 26 12.16 1.31 19.79
C ASN A 26 11.53 -0.03 19.34
N ILE A 27 11.52 -1.02 20.23
CA ILE A 27 10.85 -2.31 19.98
C ILE A 27 9.33 -2.11 19.85
N LYS A 28 8.74 -1.32 20.79
CA LYS A 28 7.33 -0.94 20.71
C LYS A 28 6.97 -0.29 19.38
N LYS A 29 7.81 0.63 18.90
CA LYS A 29 7.57 1.31 17.63
C LYS A 29 7.55 0.34 16.44
N THR A 30 8.51 -0.60 16.41
CA THR A 30 8.58 -1.64 15.39
C THR A 30 7.34 -2.57 15.43
N LEU A 31 6.98 -3.04 16.63
CA LEU A 31 5.80 -3.90 16.81
C LEU A 31 4.51 -3.15 16.45
N PHE A 32 4.42 -1.85 16.78
CA PHE A 32 3.26 -1.04 16.43
C PHE A 32 3.13 -0.86 14.92
N SER A 33 4.23 -0.56 14.21
CA SER A 33 4.21 -0.47 12.74
C SER A 33 3.82 -1.81 12.10
N LEU A 34 4.25 -2.94 12.66
CA LEU A 34 3.81 -4.26 12.21
C LEU A 34 2.31 -4.46 12.49
N PHE A 35 1.84 -4.17 13.71
CA PHE A 35 0.42 -4.27 14.06
C PHE A 35 -0.44 -3.43 13.12
N GLU A 36 -0.08 -2.16 12.93
CA GLU A 36 -0.75 -1.24 12.02
C GLU A 36 -0.90 -1.83 10.61
N SER A 37 0.16 -2.45 10.06
CA SER A 37 0.17 -2.99 8.71
C SER A 37 -0.60 -4.31 8.52
N ILE A 38 -1.01 -4.98 9.62
CA ILE A 38 -1.71 -6.27 9.58
C ILE A 38 -3.07 -6.27 10.27
N ALA A 39 -3.48 -5.19 10.94
CA ALA A 39 -4.67 -5.11 11.79
C ALA A 39 -5.98 -4.97 10.98
N TYR A 40 -6.24 -5.88 10.04
CA TYR A 40 -7.40 -5.81 9.14
C TYR A 40 -8.55 -6.78 9.51
N SER A 41 -8.40 -7.63 10.54
CA SER A 41 -9.55 -8.32 11.11
C SER A 41 -10.49 -7.32 11.80
N GLU A 42 -11.75 -7.69 12.04
CA GLU A 42 -12.69 -6.79 12.74
C GLU A 42 -12.14 -6.35 14.10
N SER A 43 -11.58 -7.30 14.88
CA SER A 43 -10.94 -6.98 16.17
C SER A 43 -9.68 -6.11 16.01
N GLY A 44 -8.86 -6.38 14.98
CA GLY A 44 -7.66 -5.59 14.70
C GLY A 44 -7.99 -4.15 14.32
N LYS A 45 -8.93 -3.97 13.40
CA LYS A 45 -9.42 -2.64 12.97
C LYS A 45 -9.97 -1.84 14.15
N GLU A 46 -10.78 -2.47 14.99
CA GLU A 46 -11.37 -1.80 16.14
C GLU A 46 -10.28 -1.34 17.12
N LYS A 47 -9.29 -2.18 17.43
CA LYS A 47 -8.14 -1.79 18.27
C LYS A 47 -7.34 -0.65 17.66
N LEU A 48 -7.09 -0.71 16.35
CA LEU A 48 -6.37 0.35 15.64
C LEU A 48 -7.16 1.67 15.68
N TYR A 49 -8.49 1.61 15.51
CA TYR A 49 -9.38 2.76 15.66
C TYR A 49 -9.33 3.34 17.08
N GLN A 50 -9.41 2.50 18.10
CA GLN A 50 -9.37 2.95 19.51
C GLN A 50 -8.02 3.62 19.85
N ILE A 51 -6.91 3.14 19.28
CA ILE A 51 -5.59 3.79 19.41
C ILE A 51 -5.61 5.15 18.69
N TRP A 52 -6.10 5.19 17.45
CA TRP A 52 -6.23 6.43 16.68
C TRP A 52 -7.12 7.46 17.40
N ASN A 53 -8.24 7.03 17.98
CA ASN A 53 -9.18 7.88 18.72
C ASN A 53 -8.71 8.21 20.15
N LYS A 54 -7.50 7.74 20.53
CA LYS A 54 -6.84 7.96 21.84
C LYS A 54 -7.59 7.33 23.02
N GLU A 55 -8.47 6.38 22.79
CA GLU A 55 -9.16 5.59 23.81
C GLU A 55 -8.21 4.55 24.44
N ILE A 56 -7.29 4.00 23.65
CA ILE A 56 -6.24 3.09 24.09
C ILE A 56 -4.87 3.75 23.95
N LYS A 57 -4.07 3.66 25.03
CA LYS A 57 -2.67 4.07 25.03
C LYS A 57 -1.77 2.83 25.16
N ILE A 58 -0.81 2.70 24.25
CA ILE A 58 0.21 1.66 24.35
C ILE A 58 1.30 2.14 25.34
N PRO A 59 1.61 1.37 26.40
CA PRO A 59 2.67 1.74 27.36
C PRO A 59 4.01 1.94 26.65
N ASN A 60 4.79 2.96 27.05
CA ASN A 60 6.10 3.29 26.50
C ASN A 60 6.14 3.59 24.98
N LEU A 61 4.99 3.83 24.32
CA LEU A 61 4.89 4.22 22.92
C LEU A 61 4.42 5.67 22.80
N LYS A 62 5.24 6.51 22.17
CA LYS A 62 4.84 7.88 21.79
C LYS A 62 4.47 7.90 20.31
N LEU A 63 3.23 8.29 20.03
CA LEU A 63 2.72 8.47 18.67
C LEU A 63 2.73 9.96 18.31
N ASN A 64 3.16 10.26 17.09
CA ASN A 64 3.20 11.62 16.54
C ASN A 64 2.13 11.81 15.45
N GLU A 65 2.04 13.01 14.87
CA GLU A 65 1.07 13.36 13.83
C GLU A 65 1.11 12.41 12.62
N ASP A 66 2.33 11.99 12.19
CA ASP A 66 2.47 11.07 11.06
C ASP A 66 1.94 9.67 11.40
N ASP A 67 2.07 9.22 12.63
CA ASP A 67 1.53 7.93 13.08
C ASP A 67 -0.01 7.93 13.03
N PHE A 68 -0.65 9.02 13.46
CA PHE A 68 -2.11 9.17 13.37
C PHE A 68 -2.58 9.25 11.92
N ALA A 69 -1.81 9.91 11.04
CA ALA A 69 -2.12 9.95 9.62
C ALA A 69 -2.01 8.56 8.96
N ASN A 70 -0.97 7.78 9.31
CA ASN A 70 -0.79 6.42 8.82
C ASN A 70 -1.94 5.51 9.28
N MET A 71 -2.28 5.50 10.57
CA MET A 71 -3.43 4.74 11.08
C MET A 71 -4.73 5.08 10.34
N ALA A 72 -4.98 6.36 10.07
CA ALA A 72 -6.17 6.78 9.34
C ALA A 72 -6.19 6.23 7.90
N MET A 73 -5.04 6.22 7.23
CA MET A 73 -4.90 5.64 5.89
C MET A 73 -5.13 4.12 5.90
N GLU A 74 -4.54 3.39 6.85
CA GLU A 74 -4.74 1.94 6.98
C GLU A 74 -6.20 1.60 7.30
N LEU A 75 -6.84 2.32 8.23
CA LEU A 75 -8.26 2.15 8.55
C LEU A 75 -9.17 2.36 7.32
N ALA A 76 -8.81 3.29 6.42
CA ALA A 76 -9.54 3.47 5.16
C ALA A 76 -9.32 2.30 4.19
N ILE A 77 -8.08 1.79 4.07
CA ILE A 77 -7.76 0.62 3.26
C ILE A 77 -8.47 -0.63 3.80
N TYR A 78 -8.51 -0.80 5.12
CA TYR A 78 -9.17 -1.91 5.82
C TYR A 78 -10.70 -1.77 5.84
N LYS A 79 -11.25 -0.71 5.24
CA LYS A 79 -12.69 -0.44 5.14
C LYS A 79 -13.37 -0.35 6.50
N HIS A 80 -12.73 0.34 7.46
CA HIS A 80 -13.40 0.67 8.71
C HIS A 80 -14.65 1.52 8.43
N GLU A 81 -15.76 1.24 9.12
CA GLU A 81 -17.06 1.89 8.88
C GLU A 81 -17.03 3.42 8.97
N LYS A 82 -16.21 3.95 9.89
CA LYS A 82 -16.01 5.39 10.10
C LYS A 82 -14.85 5.98 9.27
N SER A 83 -14.34 5.28 8.27
CA SER A 83 -13.13 5.71 7.54
C SER A 83 -13.21 7.13 6.97
N GLY A 84 -14.36 7.56 6.48
CA GLY A 84 -14.57 8.92 5.99
C GLY A 84 -14.40 9.99 7.08
N GLU A 85 -15.01 9.75 8.26
CA GLU A 85 -14.87 10.63 9.42
C GLU A 85 -13.42 10.66 9.94
N ILE A 86 -12.78 9.48 10.02
CA ILE A 86 -11.39 9.33 10.44
C ILE A 86 -10.47 10.16 9.55
N LEU A 87 -10.59 10.03 8.23
CA LEU A 87 -9.78 10.78 7.28
C LEU A 87 -10.02 12.29 7.40
N SER A 88 -11.27 12.75 7.55
CA SER A 88 -11.60 14.19 7.72
C SER A 88 -10.98 14.75 9.00
N LYS A 89 -11.20 14.12 10.14
CA LYS A 89 -10.63 14.54 11.43
C LYS A 89 -9.10 14.53 11.41
N THR A 90 -8.50 13.53 10.78
CA THR A 90 -7.05 13.47 10.65
C THR A 90 -6.53 14.62 9.81
N ARG A 91 -7.15 14.90 8.66
CA ARG A 91 -6.79 16.04 7.81
C ARG A 91 -6.84 17.38 8.56
N GLU A 92 -7.88 17.59 9.35
CA GLU A 92 -8.07 18.81 10.16
C GLU A 92 -7.00 18.93 11.25
N SER A 93 -6.54 17.82 11.82
CA SER A 93 -5.53 17.78 12.87
C SER A 93 -4.09 18.03 12.37
N ILE A 94 -3.83 17.85 11.08
CA ILE A 94 -2.49 18.08 10.51
C ILE A 94 -2.18 19.57 10.53
N SER A 95 -1.20 19.96 11.33
CA SER A 95 -0.80 21.35 11.53
C SER A 95 0.06 21.90 10.38
N ASN A 96 0.97 21.07 9.86
CA ASN A 96 1.90 21.44 8.79
C ASN A 96 1.21 21.46 7.42
N SER A 97 1.31 22.59 6.70
CA SER A 97 0.63 22.78 5.40
C SER A 97 1.10 21.80 4.32
N ASP A 98 2.39 21.45 4.29
CA ASP A 98 2.93 20.54 3.27
C ASP A 98 2.52 19.09 3.55
N LYS A 99 2.48 18.69 4.83
CA LYS A 99 1.92 17.38 5.23
C LYS A 99 0.43 17.30 4.88
N ARG A 100 -0.32 18.39 5.07
CA ARG A 100 -1.75 18.45 4.69
C ARG A 100 -1.93 18.32 3.19
N LYS A 101 -1.13 19.03 2.37
CA LYS A 101 -1.15 18.89 0.90
C LYS A 101 -0.83 17.44 0.47
N ARG A 102 0.17 16.82 1.11
CA ARG A 102 0.48 15.40 0.88
C ARG A 102 -0.71 14.51 1.22
N PHE A 103 -1.34 14.72 2.36
CA PHE A 103 -2.51 13.94 2.78
C PHE A 103 -3.67 14.12 1.79
N ASP A 104 -3.96 15.35 1.37
CA ASP A 104 -4.96 15.67 0.34
C ASP A 104 -4.70 14.96 -0.99
N PHE A 105 -3.44 14.93 -1.43
CA PHE A 105 -3.04 14.18 -2.62
C PHE A 105 -3.31 12.68 -2.50
N LEU A 106 -3.15 12.11 -1.30
CA LEU A 106 -3.33 10.67 -1.07
C LEU A 106 -4.79 10.25 -0.93
N LEU A 107 -5.70 11.16 -0.53
CA LEU A 107 -7.13 10.84 -0.27
C LEU A 107 -7.81 10.05 -1.40
N PRO A 108 -7.68 10.40 -2.70
CA PRO A 108 -8.31 9.63 -3.76
C PRO A 108 -7.83 8.18 -3.84
N SER A 109 -6.54 7.92 -3.53
CA SER A 109 -5.95 6.58 -3.51
C SER A 109 -6.52 5.71 -2.38
N LEU A 110 -7.01 6.32 -1.31
CA LEU A 110 -7.59 5.67 -0.16
C LEU A 110 -9.08 5.36 -0.32
N SER A 111 -9.76 5.99 -1.28
CA SER A 111 -11.20 5.85 -1.49
C SER A 111 -11.62 4.39 -1.69
N ASN A 112 -12.75 4.00 -1.11
CA ASN A 112 -13.40 2.71 -1.38
C ASN A 112 -14.26 2.75 -2.64
N ASP A 113 -14.57 3.94 -3.18
CA ASP A 113 -15.21 4.13 -4.48
C ASP A 113 -14.20 3.87 -5.59
N LEU A 114 -14.51 2.90 -6.47
CA LEU A 114 -13.69 2.56 -7.63
C LEU A 114 -13.59 3.71 -8.62
N THR A 115 -14.67 4.49 -8.79
CA THR A 115 -14.70 5.61 -9.73
C THR A 115 -13.68 6.68 -9.35
N VAL A 116 -13.55 6.96 -8.05
CA VAL A 116 -12.56 7.92 -7.54
C VAL A 116 -11.14 7.41 -7.79
N ARG A 117 -10.88 6.11 -7.53
CA ARG A 117 -9.56 5.51 -7.80
C ARG A 117 -9.26 5.45 -9.30
N ASP A 118 -10.25 5.16 -10.15
CA ASP A 118 -10.10 5.16 -11.61
C ASP A 118 -9.68 6.54 -12.11
N ALA A 119 -10.39 7.59 -11.68
CA ALA A 119 -10.06 8.96 -12.05
C ALA A 119 -8.67 9.37 -11.56
N PHE A 120 -8.28 8.95 -10.35
CA PHE A 120 -6.95 9.22 -9.82
C PHE A 120 -5.86 8.52 -10.64
N MET A 121 -6.02 7.22 -10.94
CA MET A 121 -5.06 6.48 -11.76
C MET A 121 -4.96 7.04 -13.18
N GLU A 122 -6.08 7.46 -13.76
CA GLU A 122 -6.08 8.13 -15.06
C GLU A 122 -5.31 9.46 -15.00
N SER A 123 -5.47 10.22 -13.92
CA SER A 123 -4.75 11.49 -13.73
C SER A 123 -3.23 11.30 -13.70
N LEU A 124 -2.74 10.16 -13.19
CA LEU A 124 -1.31 9.85 -13.13
C LEU A 124 -0.67 9.60 -14.51
N LYS A 125 -1.43 9.50 -15.59
CA LYS A 125 -0.89 9.49 -16.95
C LYS A 125 -0.25 10.82 -17.33
N LEU A 126 -0.66 11.92 -16.71
CA LEU A 126 -0.09 13.24 -16.94
C LEU A 126 1.13 13.46 -16.04
N GLN A 127 2.29 13.76 -16.63
CA GLN A 127 3.56 13.99 -15.92
C GLN A 127 3.42 14.99 -14.76
N LYS A 128 2.70 16.12 -14.97
CA LYS A 128 2.49 17.16 -13.94
C LYS A 128 1.87 16.63 -12.64
N ASN A 129 1.12 15.54 -12.71
CA ASN A 129 0.49 14.91 -11.54
C ASN A 129 1.42 13.90 -10.85
N ARG A 130 2.63 13.67 -11.40
CA ARG A 130 3.66 12.79 -10.84
C ARG A 130 4.87 13.54 -10.27
N GLU A 131 4.88 14.87 -10.28
CA GLU A 131 6.02 15.68 -9.81
C GLU A 131 6.42 15.38 -8.36
N LYS A 132 5.48 15.02 -7.51
CA LYS A 132 5.75 14.59 -6.12
C LYS A 132 5.89 13.06 -6.06
N GLU A 133 6.97 12.53 -6.64
CA GLU A 133 7.19 11.09 -6.84
C GLU A 133 7.02 10.25 -5.57
N ALA A 134 7.52 10.75 -4.42
CA ALA A 134 7.34 10.07 -3.14
C ALA A 134 5.86 9.92 -2.74
N TRP A 135 5.03 10.92 -3.06
CA TRP A 135 3.58 10.85 -2.80
C TRP A 135 2.90 9.88 -3.75
N VAL A 136 3.32 9.87 -5.02
CA VAL A 136 2.82 8.93 -6.03
C VAL A 136 3.11 7.49 -5.63
N GLN A 137 4.33 7.20 -5.13
CA GLN A 137 4.71 5.87 -4.67
C GLN A 137 3.81 5.38 -3.52
N ILE A 138 3.47 6.26 -2.56
CA ILE A 138 2.55 5.94 -1.47
C ILE A 138 1.13 5.71 -2.02
N ALA A 139 0.65 6.58 -2.91
CA ALA A 139 -0.67 6.42 -3.53
C ALA A 139 -0.79 5.08 -4.30
N LEU A 140 0.25 4.69 -5.04
CA LEU A 140 0.30 3.38 -5.71
C LEU A 140 0.27 2.23 -4.70
N ALA A 141 1.02 2.33 -3.59
CA ALA A 141 0.99 1.31 -2.55
C ALA A 141 -0.42 1.17 -1.93
N ASN A 142 -1.14 2.28 -1.73
CA ASN A 142 -2.53 2.27 -1.24
C ASN A 142 -3.49 1.61 -2.25
N ILE A 143 -3.36 1.93 -3.54
CA ILE A 143 -4.21 1.40 -4.60
C ILE A 143 -3.95 -0.10 -4.81
N HIS A 144 -2.68 -0.50 -4.85
CA HIS A 144 -2.25 -1.88 -5.07
C HIS A 144 -2.05 -2.67 -3.77
N HIS A 145 -2.62 -2.18 -2.66
CA HIS A 145 -2.56 -2.90 -1.37
C HIS A 145 -3.10 -4.33 -1.52
N PRO A 146 -2.53 -5.34 -0.82
CA PRO A 146 -2.96 -6.74 -0.94
C PRO A 146 -4.47 -6.97 -0.85
N LEU A 147 -5.16 -6.26 0.05
CA LEU A 147 -6.62 -6.34 0.20
C LEU A 147 -7.42 -5.75 -0.98
N ARG A 148 -6.76 -5.01 -1.88
CA ARG A 148 -7.38 -4.34 -3.04
C ARG A 148 -6.98 -4.92 -4.38
N GLN A 149 -6.09 -5.91 -4.41
CA GLN A 149 -5.52 -6.47 -5.64
C GLN A 149 -6.57 -6.89 -6.66
N GLN A 150 -7.66 -7.54 -6.22
CA GLN A 150 -8.73 -7.98 -7.11
C GLN A 150 -9.36 -6.83 -7.91
N SER A 151 -9.55 -5.67 -7.30
CA SER A 151 -10.13 -4.50 -7.96
C SER A 151 -9.09 -3.63 -8.69
N SER A 152 -7.82 -3.73 -8.29
CA SER A 152 -6.74 -2.85 -8.76
C SER A 152 -5.87 -3.47 -9.86
N LYS A 153 -5.96 -4.78 -10.11
CA LYS A 153 -5.19 -5.45 -11.18
C LYS A 153 -5.43 -4.85 -12.58
N LYS A 154 -6.59 -4.26 -12.81
CA LYS A 154 -6.93 -3.56 -14.05
C LYS A 154 -5.99 -2.41 -14.39
N TYR A 155 -5.30 -1.83 -13.39
CA TYR A 155 -4.35 -0.74 -13.60
C TYR A 155 -2.95 -1.21 -14.00
N LEU A 156 -2.63 -2.52 -13.86
CA LEU A 156 -1.28 -3.03 -14.08
C LEU A 156 -0.75 -2.75 -15.47
N LYS A 157 -1.60 -2.96 -16.51
CA LYS A 157 -1.18 -2.66 -17.88
C LYS A 157 -0.83 -1.19 -18.05
N ALA A 158 -1.65 -0.27 -17.55
CA ALA A 158 -1.36 1.17 -17.63
C ALA A 158 -0.08 1.54 -16.87
N CYS A 159 0.20 0.90 -15.72
CA CYS A 159 1.44 1.10 -14.99
C CYS A 159 2.67 0.63 -15.79
N LEU A 160 2.55 -0.45 -16.56
CA LEU A 160 3.62 -0.96 -17.41
C LEU A 160 3.81 -0.08 -18.65
N ASP A 161 2.72 0.34 -19.29
CA ASP A 161 2.77 1.16 -20.51
C ASP A 161 3.43 2.54 -20.25
N LEU A 162 3.34 3.08 -19.05
CA LEU A 162 3.93 4.37 -18.67
C LEU A 162 5.40 4.29 -18.28
N ILE A 163 5.99 3.12 -18.09
CA ILE A 163 7.30 2.99 -17.44
C ILE A 163 8.46 3.60 -18.23
N GLU A 164 8.41 3.57 -19.56
CA GLU A 164 9.44 4.19 -20.39
C GLU A 164 9.40 5.72 -20.32
N GLU A 165 8.22 6.31 -20.34
CA GLU A 165 8.04 7.75 -20.13
C GLU A 165 8.49 8.17 -18.71
N ILE A 166 8.14 7.39 -17.69
CA ILE A 166 8.55 7.61 -16.30
C ILE A 166 10.08 7.56 -16.16
N GLN A 167 10.75 6.66 -16.89
CA GLN A 167 12.23 6.60 -16.88
C GLN A 167 12.86 7.86 -17.50
N LEU A 168 12.19 8.51 -18.44
CA LEU A 168 12.68 9.72 -19.12
C LEU A 168 12.37 11.00 -18.35
N THR A 169 11.29 11.02 -17.59
CA THR A 169 10.73 12.24 -16.98
C THR A 169 10.88 12.30 -15.46
N GLY A 170 11.17 11.18 -14.81
CA GLY A 170 11.28 11.06 -13.37
C GLY A 170 12.74 10.99 -12.87
N ASP A 171 12.88 11.02 -11.54
CA ASP A 171 14.16 10.73 -10.86
C ASP A 171 14.65 9.31 -11.18
N ILE A 172 15.95 9.08 -11.08
CA ILE A 172 16.60 7.78 -11.38
C ILE A 172 16.03 6.60 -10.57
N PHE A 173 15.50 6.85 -9.38
CA PHE A 173 14.91 5.84 -8.49
C PHE A 173 13.41 5.66 -8.72
N PHE A 174 12.74 6.64 -9.32
CA PHE A 174 11.29 6.64 -9.47
C PHE A 174 10.75 5.44 -10.28
N PRO A 175 11.32 5.03 -11.41
CA PRO A 175 10.85 3.86 -12.15
C PRO A 175 10.85 2.57 -11.33
N LYS A 176 11.88 2.36 -10.49
CA LYS A 176 11.91 1.22 -9.58
C LYS A 176 10.80 1.31 -8.52
N GLY A 177 10.65 2.48 -7.90
CA GLY A 177 9.60 2.72 -6.91
C GLY A 177 8.19 2.54 -7.49
N TRP A 178 7.96 3.03 -8.70
CA TRP A 178 6.71 2.84 -9.45
C TRP A 178 6.38 1.36 -9.64
N LEU A 179 7.34 0.56 -10.15
CA LEU A 179 7.16 -0.88 -10.37
C LEU A 179 6.94 -1.65 -9.06
N VAL A 180 7.73 -1.37 -8.02
CA VAL A 180 7.60 -2.04 -6.72
C VAL A 180 6.25 -1.76 -6.06
N ASN A 181 5.75 -0.53 -6.16
CA ASN A 181 4.48 -0.13 -5.53
C ASN A 181 3.25 -0.39 -6.40
N SER A 182 3.42 -0.85 -7.65
CA SER A 182 2.35 -1.31 -8.52
C SER A 182 2.44 -2.82 -8.77
N VAL A 183 3.08 -3.25 -9.84
CA VAL A 183 3.15 -4.66 -10.26
C VAL A 183 3.84 -5.58 -9.24
N GLY A 184 4.80 -5.05 -8.48
CA GLY A 184 5.53 -5.78 -7.45
C GLY A 184 4.71 -6.17 -6.21
N LYS A 185 3.47 -5.67 -6.09
CA LYS A 185 2.57 -6.01 -4.97
C LYS A 185 1.79 -7.32 -5.18
N TYR A 186 1.91 -7.96 -6.34
CA TYR A 186 1.07 -9.09 -6.74
C TYR A 186 1.78 -10.44 -6.65
N SER A 187 0.97 -11.49 -6.46
CA SER A 187 1.40 -12.90 -6.49
C SER A 187 0.41 -13.81 -7.23
N SER A 188 -0.62 -13.25 -7.89
CA SER A 188 -1.66 -14.00 -8.58
C SER A 188 -1.25 -14.39 -10.01
N ALA A 189 -1.79 -15.49 -10.53
CA ALA A 189 -1.50 -15.97 -11.88
C ALA A 189 -1.92 -14.98 -12.98
N ASP A 190 -3.07 -14.33 -12.81
CA ASP A 190 -3.56 -13.33 -13.77
C ASP A 190 -2.67 -12.07 -13.81
N ALA A 191 -2.12 -11.63 -12.67
CA ALA A 191 -1.14 -10.55 -12.67
C ALA A 191 0.18 -10.97 -13.35
N TYR A 192 0.59 -12.24 -13.18
CA TYR A 192 1.76 -12.78 -13.87
C TYR A 192 1.57 -12.77 -15.39
N VAL A 193 0.39 -13.18 -15.88
CA VAL A 193 0.04 -13.16 -17.31
C VAL A 193 0.15 -11.74 -17.86
N ILE A 194 -0.37 -10.73 -17.16
CA ILE A 194 -0.27 -9.31 -17.59
C ILE A 194 1.19 -8.89 -17.81
N VAL A 195 2.08 -9.24 -16.88
CA VAL A 195 3.51 -8.91 -16.98
C VAL A 195 4.18 -9.68 -18.12
N ALA A 196 3.87 -10.97 -18.26
CA ALA A 196 4.43 -11.84 -19.32
C ALA A 196 3.99 -11.37 -20.71
N ASP A 197 2.72 -11.05 -20.88
CA ASP A 197 2.17 -10.53 -22.14
C ASP A 197 2.79 -9.17 -22.49
N PHE A 198 2.92 -8.26 -21.53
CA PHE A 198 3.62 -6.99 -21.74
C PHE A 198 5.04 -7.19 -22.28
N LEU A 199 5.82 -8.10 -21.70
CA LEU A 199 7.19 -8.39 -22.17
C LEU A 199 7.21 -9.03 -23.55
N LYS A 200 6.23 -9.87 -23.88
CA LYS A 200 6.08 -10.50 -25.19
C LYS A 200 5.67 -9.49 -26.27
N GLU A 201 4.75 -8.59 -25.95
CA GLU A 201 4.27 -7.55 -26.86
C GLU A 201 5.32 -6.46 -27.11
N ASN A 202 6.28 -6.29 -26.18
CA ASN A 202 7.32 -5.27 -26.26
C ASN A 202 8.74 -5.89 -26.37
N PRO A 203 9.09 -6.57 -27.50
CA PRO A 203 10.36 -7.26 -27.65
C PRO A 203 11.58 -6.32 -27.63
N LYS A 204 11.36 -5.03 -27.92
CA LYS A 204 12.40 -3.97 -27.90
C LYS A 204 12.41 -3.19 -26.58
N PHE A 205 11.66 -3.64 -25.55
CA PHE A 205 11.63 -2.99 -24.25
C PHE A 205 13.03 -2.82 -23.66
N SER A 206 13.32 -1.65 -23.12
CA SER A 206 14.62 -1.28 -22.57
C SER A 206 15.21 -2.36 -21.66
N PRO A 207 16.44 -2.88 -21.92
CA PRO A 207 17.07 -3.90 -21.07
C PRO A 207 17.25 -3.47 -19.62
N ILE A 208 17.44 -2.17 -19.37
CA ILE A 208 17.57 -1.59 -18.03
C ILE A 208 16.20 -1.66 -17.31
N LEU A 209 15.13 -1.24 -17.97
CA LEU A 209 13.79 -1.31 -17.41
C LEU A 209 13.30 -2.74 -17.25
N LYS A 210 13.64 -3.63 -18.19
CA LYS A 210 13.33 -5.07 -18.07
C LYS A 210 13.94 -5.66 -16.81
N ARG A 211 15.20 -5.34 -16.47
CA ARG A 211 15.82 -5.79 -15.22
C ARG A 211 15.12 -5.24 -13.99
N LYS A 212 14.74 -3.95 -13.99
CA LYS A 212 13.96 -3.33 -12.90
C LYS A 212 12.61 -4.02 -12.74
N LEU A 213 11.91 -4.32 -13.85
CA LEU A 213 10.62 -5.01 -13.86
C LEU A 213 10.76 -6.43 -13.29
N LEU A 214 11.70 -7.23 -13.79
CA LEU A 214 11.93 -8.59 -13.31
C LEU A 214 12.30 -8.61 -11.81
N GLN A 215 13.11 -7.66 -11.35
CA GLN A 215 13.41 -7.51 -9.93
C GLN A 215 12.17 -7.15 -9.10
N ALA A 216 11.32 -6.25 -9.59
CA ALA A 216 10.10 -5.86 -8.87
C ALA A 216 9.07 -7.00 -8.83
N THR A 217 9.06 -7.89 -9.83
CA THR A 217 8.10 -9.00 -9.96
C THR A 217 8.69 -10.36 -9.56
N ASP A 218 9.84 -10.42 -8.89
CA ASP A 218 10.47 -11.65 -8.45
C ASP A 218 9.54 -12.53 -7.59
N ASN A 219 8.88 -11.92 -6.59
CA ASN A 219 7.89 -12.62 -5.78
C ASN A 219 6.68 -13.13 -6.57
N LEU A 220 6.26 -12.39 -7.61
CA LEU A 220 5.19 -12.80 -8.51
C LEU A 220 5.59 -14.06 -9.30
N SER A 221 6.81 -14.10 -9.82
CA SER A 221 7.36 -15.26 -10.56
C SER A 221 7.51 -16.48 -9.65
N ARG A 222 8.13 -16.32 -8.48
CA ARG A 222 8.29 -17.40 -7.49
C ARG A 222 6.95 -17.97 -7.03
N ALA A 223 5.94 -17.12 -6.84
CA ALA A 223 4.61 -17.60 -6.45
C ALA A 223 3.98 -18.52 -7.52
N GLN A 224 4.29 -18.31 -8.80
CA GLN A 224 3.81 -19.21 -9.88
C GLN A 224 4.61 -20.52 -9.93
N GLU A 225 5.91 -20.49 -9.68
CA GLU A 225 6.74 -21.70 -9.59
C GLU A 225 6.26 -22.61 -8.45
N ILE A 226 6.10 -22.07 -7.24
CA ILE A 226 5.60 -22.83 -6.08
C ILE A 226 4.23 -23.46 -6.35
N LYS A 227 3.32 -22.74 -7.01
CA LYS A 227 1.98 -23.28 -7.32
C LYS A 227 2.05 -24.46 -8.31
N LYS A 228 2.94 -24.40 -9.31
CA LYS A 228 3.13 -25.49 -10.27
C LYS A 228 3.69 -26.77 -9.64
N GLU A 229 4.48 -26.65 -8.57
CA GLU A 229 5.04 -27.78 -7.85
C GLU A 229 4.05 -28.42 -6.89
N THR A 230 2.95 -27.74 -6.56
CA THR A 230 1.93 -28.18 -5.58
C THR A 230 0.63 -28.67 -6.22
N GLU A 231 0.46 -28.51 -7.53
CA GLU A 231 -0.61 -29.10 -8.37
C GLU A 231 -0.16 -30.45 -8.96
#